data_6b3e1c8fcc1a5245c816a657519297be
#
_entry.id   6b3e1c8fcc1a5245c816a657519297be
#
_cell.length_a   1.000
_cell.length_b   1.000
_cell.length_c   1.000
_cell.angle_alpha   90.00
_cell.angle_beta   90.00
_cell.angle_gamma   90.00
#
_symmetry.space_group_name_H-M   'P 1'
#
loop_
_entity.id
_entity.type
_entity.pdbx_description
1 polymer ?
#
loop_
_entity_poly.entity_id
_entity_poly.type
_entity_poly.pdbx_seq_one_letter_code
_entity_poly.pdbx_strand_id
1 'polypeptide(L)'
;WEMIKNFQQDIKMWVEGSVTAEIDELQSKQRTGKGGSAATARAEKIISKQKRLEKIKTVKRFSYNPNGDNLGFDSLSHDEVIKIGSEFIATRETMQEILVNKFPIMLVDESQDTKKELVDALLCVYENHKNWAIGMFGDSMQKVYMDGKDRLDEAVPKEWVFPQKVMNHRSAARVVELANAVRKLSDGKEQRPRSDAKTGFVRLFIANALSNKEQTERLVAEKMSEITSDIEWQTDTGYECLILEHHMAASRFSFSNLYTPLNESKEFDSYLLDERAVIFLCIL
;
A
#
# COMPACT_ATOMS: atom_id res chain seq x y z
N TRP A 1 -10.20 6.73 -18.17
CA TRP A 1 -11.36 7.64 -18.34
C TRP A 1 -12.34 7.17 -19.42
N GLU A 2 -11.87 6.88 -20.63
CA GLU A 2 -12.75 6.42 -21.71
C GLU A 2 -13.41 5.09 -21.40
N MET A 3 -12.70 4.18 -20.76
CA MET A 3 -13.24 2.91 -20.31
C MET A 3 -14.44 3.13 -19.36
N ILE A 4 -14.31 3.99 -18.36
CA ILE A 4 -15.40 4.30 -17.42
C ILE A 4 -16.60 4.92 -18.15
N LYS A 5 -16.37 5.74 -19.18
CA LYS A 5 -17.45 6.34 -19.96
C LYS A 5 -18.23 5.33 -20.81
N ASN A 6 -17.50 4.42 -21.44
CA ASN A 6 -18.04 3.57 -22.52
C ASN A 6 -18.58 2.22 -22.03
N PHE A 7 -18.11 1.73 -20.88
CA PHE A 7 -18.45 0.40 -20.37
C PHE A 7 -19.29 0.45 -19.07
N GLN A 8 -20.19 1.43 -18.97
CA GLN A 8 -21.02 1.66 -17.78
C GLN A 8 -21.85 0.44 -17.38
N GLN A 9 -22.37 -0.30 -18.36
CA GLN A 9 -23.18 -1.49 -18.10
C GLN A 9 -22.33 -2.63 -17.55
N ASP A 10 -21.16 -2.86 -18.13
CA ASP A 10 -20.21 -3.86 -17.64
C ASP A 10 -19.71 -3.53 -16.23
N ILE A 11 -19.40 -2.25 -15.98
CA ILE A 11 -19.00 -1.76 -14.66
C ILE A 11 -20.14 -1.99 -13.66
N LYS A 12 -21.38 -1.70 -14.03
CA LYS A 12 -22.53 -1.93 -13.16
C LYS A 12 -22.68 -3.40 -12.79
N MET A 13 -22.63 -4.29 -13.77
CA MET A 13 -22.70 -5.74 -13.55
C MET A 13 -21.56 -6.22 -12.65
N TRP A 14 -20.35 -5.69 -12.88
CA TRP A 14 -19.19 -6.02 -12.07
C TRP A 14 -19.37 -5.57 -10.61
N VAL A 15 -19.79 -4.32 -10.38
CA VAL A 15 -19.99 -3.77 -9.03
C VAL A 15 -21.11 -4.51 -8.29
N GLU A 16 -22.22 -4.81 -8.97
CA GLU A 16 -23.30 -5.62 -8.41
C GLU A 16 -22.82 -7.02 -8.00
N GLY A 17 -22.08 -7.69 -8.88
CA GLY A 17 -21.47 -9.00 -8.60
C GLY A 17 -20.49 -8.97 -7.45
N SER A 18 -19.57 -8.01 -7.44
CA SER A 18 -18.57 -7.84 -6.40
C SER A 18 -19.19 -7.58 -5.03
N VAL A 19 -20.14 -6.64 -4.95
CA VAL A 19 -20.84 -6.32 -3.70
C VAL A 19 -21.64 -7.52 -3.20
N THR A 20 -22.26 -8.29 -4.11
CA THR A 20 -22.99 -9.51 -3.75
C THR A 20 -22.04 -10.57 -3.17
N ALA A 21 -20.91 -10.82 -3.83
CA ALA A 21 -19.90 -11.77 -3.35
C ALA A 21 -19.35 -11.39 -1.97
N GLU A 22 -19.10 -10.10 -1.73
CA GLU A 22 -18.68 -9.60 -0.42
C GLU A 22 -19.75 -9.81 0.66
N ILE A 23 -21.02 -9.64 0.33
CA ILE A 23 -22.14 -9.91 1.26
C ILE A 23 -22.16 -11.40 1.61
N ASP A 24 -22.06 -12.28 0.62
CA ASP A 24 -22.08 -13.73 0.81
C ASP A 24 -20.90 -14.20 1.68
N GLU A 25 -19.71 -13.66 1.44
CA GLU A 25 -18.53 -13.92 2.26
C GLU A 25 -18.72 -13.48 3.71
N LEU A 26 -19.20 -12.25 3.92
CA LEU A 26 -19.46 -11.72 5.25
C LEU A 26 -20.53 -12.53 5.98
N GLN A 27 -21.59 -12.97 5.28
CA GLN A 27 -22.62 -13.84 5.85
C GLN A 27 -22.07 -15.23 6.21
N SER A 28 -21.22 -15.81 5.37
CA SER A 28 -20.53 -17.07 5.68
C SER A 28 -19.67 -16.94 6.93
N LYS A 29 -18.85 -15.89 7.02
CA LYS A 29 -18.05 -15.58 8.22
C LYS A 29 -18.92 -15.28 9.44
N GLN A 30 -20.12 -14.74 9.27
CA GLN A 30 -21.06 -14.50 10.36
C GLN A 30 -21.66 -15.78 10.92
N ARG A 31 -21.93 -16.80 10.06
CA ARG A 31 -22.45 -18.13 10.47
C ARG A 31 -21.40 -18.97 11.19
N THR A 32 -20.14 -18.88 10.77
CA THR A 32 -19.04 -19.73 11.26
C THR A 32 -18.19 -19.06 12.34
N GLY A 33 -18.27 -17.74 12.48
CA GLY A 33 -17.43 -16.95 13.36
C GLY A 33 -17.92 -16.91 14.81
N LYS A 34 -16.98 -16.62 15.72
CA LYS A 34 -17.33 -16.35 17.13
C LYS A 34 -18.15 -15.08 17.25
N GLY A 35 -19.08 -15.03 18.22
CA GLY A 35 -19.85 -13.85 18.57
C GLY A 35 -19.00 -12.71 19.14
N GLY A 36 -19.64 -11.63 19.60
CA GLY A 36 -18.99 -10.47 20.21
C GLY A 36 -18.88 -9.28 19.24
N SER A 37 -18.02 -8.31 19.56
CA SER A 37 -17.87 -7.06 18.80
C SER A 37 -17.58 -7.28 17.31
N ALA A 38 -16.81 -8.29 16.97
CA ALA A 38 -16.51 -8.66 15.59
C ALA A 38 -17.77 -9.14 14.82
N ALA A 39 -18.70 -9.82 15.48
CA ALA A 39 -19.97 -10.22 14.86
C ALA A 39 -20.87 -9.02 14.61
N THR A 40 -20.93 -8.06 15.54
CA THR A 40 -21.69 -6.82 15.37
C THR A 40 -21.13 -5.99 14.21
N ALA A 41 -19.82 -5.81 14.12
CA ALA A 41 -19.17 -5.09 13.04
C ALA A 41 -19.42 -5.76 11.66
N ARG A 42 -19.42 -7.11 11.59
CA ARG A 42 -19.78 -7.82 10.36
C ARG A 42 -21.23 -7.60 9.96
N ALA A 43 -22.15 -7.64 10.92
CA ALA A 43 -23.57 -7.37 10.65
C ALA A 43 -23.82 -5.95 10.12
N GLU A 44 -23.16 -4.95 10.70
CA GLU A 44 -23.21 -3.56 10.24
C GLU A 44 -22.67 -3.42 8.81
N LYS A 45 -21.53 -4.10 8.49
CA LYS A 45 -20.99 -4.13 7.13
C LYS A 45 -21.94 -4.78 6.13
N ILE A 46 -22.59 -5.89 6.49
CA ILE A 46 -23.58 -6.55 5.63
C ILE A 46 -24.73 -5.58 5.31
N ILE A 47 -25.30 -4.91 6.32
CA ILE A 47 -26.38 -3.94 6.14
C ILE A 47 -25.94 -2.78 5.23
N SER A 48 -24.75 -2.25 5.45
CA SER A 48 -24.18 -1.18 4.62
C SER A 48 -24.04 -1.62 3.15
N LYS A 49 -23.48 -2.81 2.91
CA LYS A 49 -23.30 -3.38 1.57
C LYS A 49 -24.64 -3.67 0.89
N GLN A 50 -25.65 -4.17 1.62
CA GLN A 50 -26.99 -4.36 1.09
C GLN A 50 -27.64 -3.04 0.69
N LYS A 51 -27.52 -1.98 1.50
CA LYS A 51 -27.99 -0.64 1.14
C LYS A 51 -27.30 -0.12 -0.11
N ARG A 52 -26.00 -0.36 -0.25
CA ARG A 52 -25.26 0.01 -1.46
C ARG A 52 -25.78 -0.74 -2.67
N LEU A 53 -26.01 -2.06 -2.57
CA LEU A 53 -26.52 -2.90 -3.66
C LEU A 53 -27.90 -2.40 -4.16
N GLU A 54 -28.79 -2.03 -3.25
CA GLU A 54 -30.09 -1.46 -3.63
C GLU A 54 -29.95 -0.11 -4.36
N LYS A 55 -29.05 0.76 -3.90
CA LYS A 55 -28.79 2.04 -4.54
C LYS A 55 -28.14 1.89 -5.92
N ILE A 56 -27.22 0.93 -6.09
CA ILE A 56 -26.55 0.65 -7.38
C ILE A 56 -27.59 0.34 -8.48
N LYS A 57 -28.71 -0.33 -8.16
CA LYS A 57 -29.76 -0.61 -9.13
C LYS A 57 -30.31 0.65 -9.81
N THR A 58 -30.31 1.78 -9.10
CA THR A 58 -30.78 3.08 -9.60
C THR A 58 -29.70 3.91 -10.28
N VAL A 59 -28.43 3.50 -10.18
CA VAL A 59 -27.31 4.21 -10.78
C VAL A 59 -27.37 4.10 -12.30
N LYS A 60 -27.37 5.24 -12.96
CA LYS A 60 -27.32 5.32 -14.43
C LYS A 60 -25.89 5.40 -14.95
N ARG A 61 -24.99 5.96 -14.15
CA ARG A 61 -23.60 6.17 -14.52
C ARG A 61 -22.72 6.19 -13.30
N PHE A 62 -21.63 5.42 -13.34
CA PHE A 62 -20.56 5.48 -12.37
C PHE A 62 -19.56 6.60 -12.72
N SER A 63 -19.04 7.22 -11.69
CA SER A 63 -17.98 8.22 -11.76
C SER A 63 -16.75 7.77 -10.99
N TYR A 64 -15.62 8.37 -11.31
CA TYR A 64 -14.37 8.16 -10.58
C TYR A 64 -13.52 9.42 -10.67
N ASN A 65 -13.02 9.89 -9.55
CA ASN A 65 -12.08 10.99 -9.46
C ASN A 65 -10.73 10.49 -8.93
N PRO A 66 -9.65 10.47 -9.74
CA PRO A 66 -8.33 9.99 -9.29
C PRO A 66 -7.67 10.91 -8.25
N ASN A 67 -8.07 12.19 -8.18
CA ASN A 67 -7.46 13.20 -7.32
C ASN A 67 -8.41 13.73 -6.24
N GLY A 68 -9.49 13.03 -5.96
CA GLY A 68 -10.48 13.49 -5.00
C GLY A 68 -11.31 12.37 -4.40
N ASP A 69 -12.22 12.75 -3.52
CA ASP A 69 -13.07 11.81 -2.81
C ASP A 69 -14.07 11.11 -3.72
N ASN A 70 -14.20 9.81 -3.52
CA ASN A 70 -15.11 8.92 -4.22
C ASN A 70 -16.15 8.36 -3.22
N LEU A 71 -16.93 9.25 -2.58
CA LEU A 71 -17.82 8.92 -1.47
C LEU A 71 -19.27 8.56 -1.88
N GLY A 72 -19.66 8.87 -3.12
CA GLY A 72 -21.00 8.57 -3.62
C GLY A 72 -21.23 7.06 -3.84
N PHE A 73 -22.47 6.60 -3.71
CA PHE A 73 -22.84 5.21 -4.06
C PHE A 73 -22.71 4.94 -5.58
N ASP A 74 -22.70 5.99 -6.39
CA ASP A 74 -22.44 6.03 -7.82
C ASP A 74 -20.96 6.30 -8.16
N SER A 75 -20.10 6.37 -7.14
CA SER A 75 -18.67 6.59 -7.28
C SER A 75 -17.91 5.29 -7.09
N LEU A 76 -16.90 5.07 -7.94
CA LEU A 76 -15.99 3.93 -7.81
C LEU A 76 -14.82 4.32 -6.90
N SER A 77 -14.46 3.46 -5.97
CA SER A 77 -13.23 3.60 -5.20
C SER A 77 -12.00 3.28 -6.06
N HIS A 78 -10.81 3.69 -5.64
CA HIS A 78 -9.55 3.32 -6.29
C HIS A 78 -9.40 1.80 -6.43
N ASP A 79 -9.74 1.07 -5.37
CA ASP A 79 -9.67 -0.39 -5.34
C ASP A 79 -10.60 -1.02 -6.39
N GLU A 80 -11.82 -0.54 -6.49
CA GLU A 80 -12.78 -1.02 -7.50
C GLU A 80 -12.31 -0.74 -8.92
N VAL A 81 -11.75 0.44 -9.17
CA VAL A 81 -11.23 0.78 -10.52
C VAL A 81 -10.06 -0.11 -10.90
N ILE A 82 -9.14 -0.41 -9.98
CA ILE A 82 -8.04 -1.32 -10.24
C ILE A 82 -8.57 -2.73 -10.51
N LYS A 83 -9.48 -3.25 -9.71
CA LYS A 83 -10.06 -4.58 -9.88
C LYS A 83 -10.83 -4.72 -11.20
N ILE A 84 -11.68 -3.75 -11.53
CA ILE A 84 -12.41 -3.71 -12.81
C ILE A 84 -11.43 -3.68 -13.99
N GLY A 85 -10.42 -2.81 -13.92
CA GLY A 85 -9.40 -2.71 -14.95
C GLY A 85 -8.62 -4.00 -15.13
N SER A 86 -8.23 -4.63 -14.04
CA SER A 86 -7.52 -5.91 -14.04
C SER A 86 -8.35 -7.02 -14.67
N GLU A 87 -9.63 -7.14 -14.29
CA GLU A 87 -10.51 -8.14 -14.86
C GLU A 87 -10.74 -7.92 -16.36
N PHE A 88 -10.94 -6.68 -16.79
CA PHE A 88 -11.10 -6.38 -18.23
C PHE A 88 -9.85 -6.69 -19.02
N ILE A 89 -8.66 -6.41 -18.48
CA ILE A 89 -7.40 -6.79 -19.09
C ILE A 89 -7.25 -8.32 -19.15
N ALA A 90 -7.60 -9.02 -18.09
CA ALA A 90 -7.47 -10.48 -18.04
C ALA A 90 -8.44 -11.21 -18.99
N THR A 91 -9.68 -10.67 -19.15
CA THR A 91 -10.78 -11.40 -19.78
C THR A 91 -11.13 -10.93 -21.19
N ARG A 92 -10.67 -9.74 -21.64
CA ARG A 92 -11.05 -9.16 -22.92
C ARG A 92 -9.86 -9.03 -23.86
N GLU A 93 -9.85 -9.85 -24.91
CA GLU A 93 -8.79 -9.89 -25.91
C GLU A 93 -8.51 -8.51 -26.53
N THR A 94 -9.57 -7.77 -26.90
CA THR A 94 -9.43 -6.40 -27.44
C THR A 94 -8.73 -5.44 -26.46
N MET A 95 -8.92 -5.61 -25.14
CA MET A 95 -8.21 -4.80 -24.14
C MET A 95 -6.74 -5.17 -24.08
N GLN A 96 -6.41 -6.46 -24.20
CA GLN A 96 -5.03 -6.93 -24.27
C GLN A 96 -4.33 -6.42 -25.54
N GLU A 97 -5.00 -6.49 -26.71
CA GLU A 97 -4.47 -5.96 -27.96
C GLU A 97 -4.20 -4.44 -27.87
N ILE A 98 -5.14 -3.68 -27.32
CA ILE A 98 -4.95 -2.22 -27.11
C ILE A 98 -3.75 -1.97 -26.22
N LEU A 99 -3.63 -2.71 -25.11
CA LEU A 99 -2.52 -2.57 -24.16
C LEU A 99 -1.18 -2.86 -24.84
N VAL A 100 -1.06 -4.00 -25.52
CA VAL A 100 0.15 -4.45 -26.20
C VAL A 100 0.56 -3.49 -27.32
N ASN A 101 -0.40 -3.05 -28.14
CA ASN A 101 -0.13 -2.14 -29.24
C ASN A 101 0.27 -0.74 -28.78
N LYS A 102 -0.32 -0.26 -27.68
CA LYS A 102 -0.03 1.06 -27.16
C LYS A 102 1.25 1.08 -26.31
N PHE A 103 1.52 0.01 -25.60
CA PHE A 103 2.66 -0.14 -24.70
C PHE A 103 3.39 -1.46 -24.96
N PRO A 104 4.18 -1.55 -26.04
CA PRO A 104 4.85 -2.80 -26.41
C PRO A 104 5.87 -3.29 -25.38
N ILE A 105 6.32 -2.39 -24.52
CA ILE A 105 7.16 -2.69 -23.34
C ILE A 105 6.50 -2.04 -22.13
N MET A 106 6.25 -2.81 -21.09
CA MET A 106 5.71 -2.32 -19.82
C MET A 106 6.69 -2.59 -18.68
N LEU A 107 6.97 -1.56 -17.89
CA LEU A 107 7.81 -1.65 -16.70
C LEU A 107 6.97 -1.30 -15.49
N VAL A 108 6.91 -2.22 -14.53
CA VAL A 108 6.16 -2.06 -13.27
C VAL A 108 7.17 -1.85 -12.15
N ASP A 109 7.13 -0.68 -11.53
CA ASP A 109 7.93 -0.37 -10.35
C ASP A 109 7.17 -0.73 -9.07
N GLU A 110 7.89 -0.95 -7.98
CA GLU A 110 7.34 -1.39 -6.68
C GLU A 110 6.37 -2.57 -6.82
N SER A 111 6.75 -3.53 -7.64
CA SER A 111 5.88 -4.65 -8.03
C SER A 111 5.43 -5.51 -6.86
N GLN A 112 6.15 -5.52 -5.73
CA GLN A 112 5.76 -6.22 -4.50
C GLN A 112 4.51 -5.61 -3.82
N ASP A 113 4.25 -4.31 -4.05
CA ASP A 113 3.09 -3.58 -3.53
C ASP A 113 1.98 -3.40 -4.58
N THR A 114 2.23 -3.84 -5.81
CA THR A 114 1.20 -3.84 -6.86
C THR A 114 0.12 -4.87 -6.55
N LYS A 115 -1.15 -4.46 -6.66
CA LYS A 115 -2.30 -5.34 -6.38
C LYS A 115 -2.22 -6.65 -7.15
N LYS A 116 -2.50 -7.74 -6.45
CA LYS A 116 -2.44 -9.09 -6.99
C LYS A 116 -3.23 -9.25 -8.28
N GLU A 117 -4.45 -8.71 -8.32
CA GLU A 117 -5.34 -8.83 -9.48
C GLU A 117 -4.72 -8.16 -10.73
N LEU A 118 -4.04 -7.03 -10.56
CA LEU A 118 -3.36 -6.36 -11.66
C LEU A 118 -2.14 -7.14 -12.13
N VAL A 119 -1.35 -7.68 -11.21
CA VAL A 119 -0.20 -8.54 -11.54
C VAL A 119 -0.66 -9.77 -12.32
N ASP A 120 -1.72 -10.46 -11.84
CA ASP A 120 -2.28 -11.64 -12.51
C ASP A 120 -2.80 -11.32 -13.92
N ALA A 121 -3.47 -10.18 -14.09
CA ALA A 121 -3.92 -9.71 -15.39
C ALA A 121 -2.75 -9.43 -16.36
N LEU A 122 -1.70 -8.78 -15.89
CA LEU A 122 -0.51 -8.50 -16.71
C LEU A 122 0.25 -9.79 -17.08
N LEU A 123 0.34 -10.75 -16.19
CA LEU A 123 0.92 -12.07 -16.51
C LEU A 123 0.07 -12.82 -17.55
N CYS A 124 -1.27 -12.75 -17.47
CA CYS A 124 -2.17 -13.29 -18.48
C CYS A 124 -1.93 -12.66 -19.86
N VAL A 125 -1.74 -11.34 -19.94
CA VAL A 125 -1.37 -10.66 -21.20
C VAL A 125 -0.04 -11.19 -21.74
N TYR A 126 0.97 -11.36 -20.87
CA TYR A 126 2.28 -11.88 -21.28
C TYR A 126 2.18 -13.31 -21.85
N GLU A 127 1.34 -14.15 -21.28
CA GLU A 127 1.11 -15.51 -21.76
C GLU A 127 0.44 -15.52 -23.15
N ASN A 128 -0.50 -14.62 -23.37
CA ASN A 128 -1.29 -14.56 -24.60
C ASN A 128 -0.57 -13.82 -25.76
N HIS A 129 0.35 -12.90 -25.46
CA HIS A 129 0.99 -12.03 -26.45
C HIS A 129 2.52 -12.15 -26.41
N LYS A 130 3.07 -13.04 -27.23
CA LYS A 130 4.52 -13.34 -27.26
C LYS A 130 5.40 -12.20 -27.79
N ASN A 131 4.81 -11.18 -28.39
CA ASN A 131 5.48 -9.97 -28.86
C ASN A 131 5.47 -8.82 -27.81
N TRP A 132 4.94 -9.07 -26.62
CA TRP A 132 4.89 -8.10 -25.54
C TRP A 132 5.97 -8.36 -24.50
N ALA A 133 6.63 -7.29 -24.04
CA ALA A 133 7.66 -7.36 -23.01
C ALA A 133 7.18 -6.70 -21.71
N ILE A 134 7.40 -7.38 -20.59
CA ILE A 134 7.13 -6.83 -19.27
C ILE A 134 8.34 -7.00 -18.37
N GLY A 135 8.67 -5.96 -17.62
CA GLY A 135 9.68 -5.98 -16.55
C GLY A 135 9.04 -5.57 -15.21
N MET A 136 9.33 -6.34 -14.17
CA MET A 136 8.87 -6.04 -12.82
C MET A 136 10.06 -5.68 -11.94
N PHE A 137 10.00 -4.51 -11.30
CA PHE A 137 11.03 -4.01 -10.40
C PHE A 137 10.45 -3.94 -8.99
N GLY A 138 11.21 -4.40 -8.01
CA GLY A 138 10.76 -4.39 -6.64
C GLY A 138 11.69 -5.14 -5.70
N ASP A 139 11.36 -5.07 -4.43
CA ASP A 139 12.06 -5.78 -3.36
C ASP A 139 11.03 -6.42 -2.42
N SER A 140 10.95 -7.74 -2.41
CA SER A 140 9.99 -8.49 -1.59
C SER A 140 10.08 -8.18 -0.10
N MET A 141 11.27 -7.74 0.38
CA MET A 141 11.46 -7.34 1.78
C MET A 141 10.91 -5.94 2.10
N GLN A 142 10.58 -5.15 1.07
CA GLN A 142 9.97 -3.82 1.24
C GLN A 142 8.45 -3.84 1.07
N LYS A 143 7.85 -5.02 0.97
CA LYS A 143 6.38 -5.15 0.87
C LYS A 143 5.71 -4.57 2.11
N VAL A 144 4.90 -3.53 1.90
CA VAL A 144 4.13 -2.84 2.94
C VAL A 144 2.66 -3.24 2.90
N TYR A 145 2.11 -3.39 1.69
CA TYR A 145 0.69 -3.67 1.50
C TYR A 145 0.40 -5.18 1.45
N MET A 146 -0.62 -5.58 2.20
CA MET A 146 -1.03 -7.00 2.31
C MET A 146 -1.75 -7.52 1.07
N ASP A 147 -2.23 -6.64 0.18
CA ASP A 147 -2.96 -6.98 -1.05
C ASP A 147 -2.05 -7.13 -2.29
N GLY A 148 -0.75 -6.89 -2.15
CA GLY A 148 0.24 -7.23 -3.16
C GLY A 148 0.39 -8.74 -3.34
N LYS A 149 0.84 -9.17 -4.53
CA LYS A 149 1.01 -10.60 -4.83
C LYS A 149 2.12 -11.22 -3.98
N ASP A 150 1.76 -12.24 -3.20
CA ASP A 150 2.74 -13.01 -2.44
C ASP A 150 3.60 -13.86 -3.38
N ARG A 151 4.89 -13.99 -3.04
CA ARG A 151 5.85 -14.81 -3.78
C ARG A 151 5.81 -14.56 -5.29
N LEU A 152 5.92 -13.26 -5.66
CA LEU A 152 5.89 -12.85 -7.06
C LEU A 152 6.94 -13.59 -7.90
N ASP A 153 8.10 -13.86 -7.34
CA ASP A 153 9.20 -14.60 -7.95
C ASP A 153 8.85 -16.06 -8.30
N GLU A 154 7.93 -16.68 -7.54
CA GLU A 154 7.41 -18.03 -7.84
C GLU A 154 6.25 -18.02 -8.84
N ALA A 155 5.57 -16.87 -8.97
CA ALA A 155 4.37 -16.73 -9.79
C ALA A 155 4.65 -16.35 -11.25
N VAL A 156 5.85 -15.85 -11.55
CA VAL A 156 6.25 -15.48 -12.91
C VAL A 156 6.75 -16.69 -13.70
N PRO A 157 6.71 -16.64 -15.05
CA PRO A 157 7.19 -17.73 -15.89
C PRO A 157 8.65 -18.12 -15.62
N LYS A 158 8.96 -19.41 -15.71
CA LYS A 158 10.28 -19.96 -15.38
C LYS A 158 11.42 -19.44 -16.26
N GLU A 159 11.10 -19.01 -17.47
CA GLU A 159 12.05 -18.43 -18.44
C GLU A 159 12.46 -16.99 -18.10
N TRP A 160 11.81 -16.36 -17.13
CA TRP A 160 12.18 -15.01 -16.72
C TRP A 160 13.56 -14.99 -16.03
N VAL A 161 14.29 -13.92 -16.29
CA VAL A 161 15.57 -13.66 -15.64
C VAL A 161 15.38 -12.70 -14.49
N PHE A 162 16.15 -12.91 -13.42
CA PHE A 162 16.07 -12.12 -12.18
C PHE A 162 17.40 -11.38 -11.94
N PRO A 163 17.68 -10.31 -12.71
CA PRO A 163 18.89 -9.53 -12.48
C PRO A 163 18.81 -8.81 -11.13
N GLN A 164 19.78 -9.11 -10.26
CA GLN A 164 19.84 -8.49 -8.94
C GLN A 164 20.65 -7.20 -8.98
N LYS A 165 20.09 -6.10 -8.47
CA LYS A 165 20.82 -4.86 -8.22
C LYS A 165 21.54 -4.96 -6.89
N VAL A 166 22.80 -5.35 -6.93
CA VAL A 166 23.64 -5.53 -5.75
C VAL A 166 24.21 -4.20 -5.25
N MET A 167 24.47 -3.24 -6.15
CA MET A 167 25.08 -1.96 -5.80
C MET A 167 24.06 -1.01 -5.15
N ASN A 168 24.31 -0.59 -3.91
CA ASN A 168 23.57 0.47 -3.24
C ASN A 168 24.25 1.83 -3.51
N HIS A 169 23.54 2.69 -4.24
CA HIS A 169 24.04 4.00 -4.64
C HIS A 169 23.67 5.14 -3.67
N ARG A 170 22.79 4.87 -2.70
CA ARG A 170 22.20 5.90 -1.83
C ARG A 170 22.78 5.93 -0.42
N SER A 171 23.16 4.76 0.12
CA SER A 171 23.43 4.64 1.54
C SER A 171 24.94 4.60 1.84
N ALA A 172 25.30 5.11 3.01
CA ALA A 172 26.64 4.96 3.56
C ALA A 172 26.98 3.50 3.86
N ALA A 173 28.26 3.14 3.87
CA ALA A 173 28.72 1.75 3.98
C ALA A 173 28.14 1.05 5.23
N ARG A 174 28.19 1.68 6.41
CA ARG A 174 27.65 1.09 7.65
C ARG A 174 26.15 0.88 7.64
N VAL A 175 25.39 1.69 6.89
CA VAL A 175 23.94 1.50 6.72
C VAL A 175 23.69 0.26 5.87
N VAL A 176 24.49 0.06 4.81
CA VAL A 176 24.42 -1.16 3.99
C VAL A 176 24.78 -2.41 4.79
N GLU A 177 25.82 -2.34 5.64
CA GLU A 177 26.20 -3.44 6.54
C GLU A 177 25.04 -3.82 7.48
N LEU A 178 24.37 -2.83 8.08
CA LEU A 178 23.21 -3.08 8.94
C LEU A 178 22.07 -3.73 8.15
N ALA A 179 21.73 -3.19 6.97
CA ALA A 179 20.70 -3.74 6.11
C ALA A 179 20.98 -5.20 5.74
N ASN A 180 22.24 -5.52 5.39
CA ASN A 180 22.67 -6.89 5.09
C ASN A 180 22.57 -7.80 6.32
N ALA A 181 22.94 -7.32 7.50
CA ALA A 181 22.80 -8.09 8.74
C ALA A 181 21.36 -8.46 9.05
N VAL A 182 20.40 -7.55 8.82
CA VAL A 182 18.96 -7.81 8.95
C VAL A 182 18.49 -8.79 7.87
N ARG A 183 18.86 -8.59 6.61
CA ARG A 183 18.45 -9.45 5.48
C ARG A 183 19.01 -10.87 5.58
N LYS A 184 20.16 -11.05 6.17
CA LYS A 184 20.74 -12.37 6.39
C LYS A 184 19.83 -13.30 7.18
N LEU A 185 18.98 -12.75 8.04
CA LEU A 185 18.02 -13.51 8.85
C LEU A 185 16.73 -13.84 8.08
N SER A 186 16.54 -13.29 6.87
CA SER A 186 15.29 -13.43 6.09
C SER A 186 15.54 -14.01 4.70
N ASP A 187 15.97 -13.23 3.74
CA ASP A 187 16.16 -13.65 2.34
C ASP A 187 17.62 -13.85 1.92
N GLY A 188 18.56 -13.48 2.77
CA GLY A 188 20.00 -13.65 2.54
C GLY A 188 20.59 -12.82 1.39
N LYS A 189 19.80 -11.91 0.78
CA LYS A 189 20.30 -11.05 -0.30
C LYS A 189 21.21 -9.97 0.26
N GLU A 190 22.36 -9.79 -0.36
CA GLU A 190 23.37 -8.81 0.07
C GLU A 190 23.47 -7.65 -0.93
N GLN A 191 23.63 -6.46 -0.40
CA GLN A 191 23.97 -5.26 -1.15
C GLN A 191 25.44 -4.87 -0.90
N ARG A 192 26.02 -4.15 -1.84
CA ARG A 192 27.38 -3.59 -1.73
C ARG A 192 27.32 -2.07 -1.81
N PRO A 193 27.97 -1.35 -0.90
CA PRO A 193 28.09 0.09 -1.04
C PRO A 193 28.97 0.43 -2.25
N ARG A 194 28.81 1.63 -2.79
CA ARG A 194 29.75 2.16 -3.80
C ARG A 194 31.18 2.21 -3.21
N SER A 195 32.17 2.11 -4.07
CA SER A 195 33.58 2.20 -3.65
C SER A 195 33.96 3.56 -3.05
N ASP A 196 33.24 4.62 -3.42
CA ASP A 196 33.37 5.99 -2.92
C ASP A 196 32.35 6.34 -1.84
N ALA A 197 31.60 5.37 -1.32
CA ALA A 197 30.59 5.60 -0.29
C ALA A 197 31.26 6.08 1.02
N LYS A 198 30.65 7.07 1.65
CA LYS A 198 31.06 7.48 3.01
C LYS A 198 30.86 6.32 3.97
N THR A 199 31.73 6.23 4.99
CA THR A 199 31.59 5.20 6.05
C THR A 199 30.24 5.29 6.74
N GLY A 200 29.80 6.51 7.09
CA GLY A 200 28.54 6.76 7.80
C GLY A 200 28.54 6.29 9.24
N PHE A 201 27.41 6.49 9.88
CA PHE A 201 27.18 6.13 11.27
C PHE A 201 25.89 5.35 11.42
N VAL A 202 25.93 4.31 12.27
CA VAL A 202 24.76 3.59 12.74
C VAL A 202 24.88 3.50 14.26
N ARG A 203 23.85 3.88 14.98
CA ARG A 203 23.81 3.83 16.44
C ARG A 203 22.45 3.30 16.91
N LEU A 204 22.49 2.45 17.91
CA LEU A 204 21.33 1.98 18.64
C LEU A 204 21.32 2.67 20.00
N PHE A 205 20.23 3.37 20.31
CA PHE A 205 19.97 3.96 21.61
C PHE A 205 18.90 3.15 22.32
N ILE A 206 19.16 2.78 23.55
CA ILE A 206 18.22 2.02 24.39
C ILE A 206 17.82 2.93 25.54
N ALA A 207 16.53 3.21 25.64
CA ALA A 207 15.97 4.03 26.72
C ALA A 207 14.97 3.22 27.54
N ASN A 208 14.69 3.69 28.75
CA ASN A 208 13.64 3.10 29.58
C ASN A 208 12.27 3.33 28.92
N ALA A 209 11.42 2.31 28.91
CA ALA A 209 10.07 2.38 28.32
C ALA A 209 9.17 3.46 28.96
N LEU A 210 9.47 3.85 30.21
CA LEU A 210 8.75 4.90 30.95
C LEU A 210 9.33 6.30 30.75
N SER A 211 10.44 6.44 30.00
CA SER A 211 11.04 7.74 29.70
C SER A 211 10.11 8.59 28.83
N ASN A 212 10.18 9.91 29.01
CA ASN A 212 9.52 10.83 28.11
C ASN A 212 10.15 10.70 26.71
N LYS A 213 9.34 10.31 25.73
CA LYS A 213 9.80 9.99 24.37
C LYS A 213 10.43 11.21 23.68
N GLU A 214 9.78 12.36 23.77
CA GLU A 214 10.24 13.61 23.14
C GLU A 214 11.59 14.06 23.72
N GLN A 215 11.71 14.00 25.05
CA GLN A 215 12.98 14.33 25.70
C GLN A 215 14.10 13.33 25.32
N THR A 216 13.75 12.04 25.22
CA THR A 216 14.68 11.01 24.78
C THR A 216 15.18 11.27 23.35
N GLU A 217 14.27 11.64 22.45
CA GLU A 217 14.63 11.96 21.06
C GLU A 217 15.59 13.17 20.97
N ARG A 218 15.35 14.22 21.76
CA ARG A 218 16.26 15.37 21.82
C ARG A 218 17.64 14.97 22.30
N LEU A 219 17.73 14.15 23.36
CA LEU A 219 19.00 13.62 23.86
C LEU A 219 19.71 12.74 22.82
N VAL A 220 18.96 11.96 22.03
CA VAL A 220 19.49 11.18 20.92
C VAL A 220 20.05 12.12 19.83
N ALA A 221 19.33 13.17 19.47
CA ALA A 221 19.77 14.13 18.47
C ALA A 221 21.03 14.88 18.93
N GLU A 222 21.08 15.34 20.19
CA GLU A 222 22.30 15.94 20.77
C GLU A 222 23.48 14.95 20.70
N LYS A 223 23.25 13.69 21.07
CA LYS A 223 24.29 12.67 21.05
C LYS A 223 24.76 12.33 19.65
N MET A 224 23.85 12.32 18.68
CA MET A 224 24.21 12.14 17.27
C MET A 224 25.01 13.33 16.74
N SER A 225 24.66 14.57 17.11
CA SER A 225 25.45 15.76 16.79
C SER A 225 26.89 15.66 17.29
N GLU A 226 27.08 15.23 18.53
CA GLU A 226 28.42 15.00 19.09
C GLU A 226 29.22 13.92 18.30
N ILE A 227 28.58 12.77 18.01
CA ILE A 227 29.20 11.62 17.36
C ILE A 227 29.58 11.94 15.90
N THR A 228 28.73 12.66 15.19
CA THR A 228 28.90 12.98 13.78
C THR A 228 29.64 14.29 13.54
N SER A 229 29.78 15.12 14.59
CA SER A 229 30.23 16.50 14.51
C SER A 229 29.37 17.35 13.55
N ASP A 230 28.05 17.05 13.50
CA ASP A 230 27.08 17.68 12.64
C ASP A 230 26.00 18.33 13.49
N ILE A 231 25.96 19.67 13.50
CA ILE A 231 25.04 20.44 14.30
C ILE A 231 23.59 20.42 13.78
N GLU A 232 23.40 20.03 12.51
CA GLU A 232 22.05 19.94 11.91
C GLU A 232 21.16 18.95 12.67
N TRP A 233 21.73 17.93 13.32
CA TRP A 233 21.01 17.02 14.20
C TRP A 233 20.24 17.69 15.32
N GLN A 234 20.62 18.92 15.71
CA GLN A 234 19.94 19.68 16.76
C GLN A 234 18.83 20.59 16.23
N THR A 235 18.60 20.60 14.93
CA THR A 235 17.53 21.38 14.32
C THR A 235 16.33 20.50 14.00
N ASP A 236 15.11 21.06 14.03
CA ASP A 236 13.87 20.32 13.74
C ASP A 236 13.79 19.78 12.30
N THR A 237 14.60 20.31 11.40
CA THR A 237 14.64 19.91 9.98
C THR A 237 15.90 19.14 9.61
N GLY A 238 16.83 18.94 10.53
CA GLY A 238 18.13 18.32 10.26
C GLY A 238 18.13 16.78 10.24
N TYR A 239 17.05 16.16 10.66
CA TYR A 239 16.85 14.71 10.61
C TYR A 239 15.40 14.33 10.37
N GLU A 240 15.21 13.16 9.79
CA GLU A 240 13.88 12.60 9.58
C GLU A 240 13.57 11.53 10.63
N CYS A 241 12.34 11.53 11.14
CA CYS A 241 11.87 10.57 12.09
C CYS A 241 10.80 9.67 11.46
N LEU A 242 11.09 8.38 11.37
CA LEU A 242 10.13 7.40 10.91
C LEU A 242 9.26 6.93 12.08
N ILE A 243 7.95 7.01 11.91
CA ILE A 243 6.95 6.65 12.91
C ILE A 243 6.10 5.50 12.36
N LEU A 244 5.98 4.42 13.13
CA LEU A 244 5.29 3.21 12.68
C LEU A 244 3.76 3.31 12.72
N GLU A 245 3.21 4.12 13.62
CA GLU A 245 1.76 4.17 13.88
C GLU A 245 1.25 5.60 13.99
N HIS A 246 0.04 5.85 13.47
CA HIS A 246 -0.62 7.16 13.56
C HIS A 246 -0.81 7.65 15.01
N HIS A 247 -1.09 6.75 15.94
CA HIS A 247 -1.17 7.06 17.38
C HIS A 247 0.16 7.64 17.92
N MET A 248 1.30 7.10 17.47
CA MET A 248 2.61 7.65 17.86
C MET A 248 2.84 9.03 17.24
N ALA A 249 2.39 9.25 16.01
CA ALA A 249 2.41 10.56 15.37
C ALA A 249 1.53 11.56 16.14
N ALA A 250 0.31 11.16 16.49
CA ALA A 250 -0.61 12.00 17.26
C ALA A 250 -0.03 12.43 18.61
N SER A 251 0.67 11.51 19.30
CA SER A 251 1.37 11.80 20.54
C SER A 251 2.51 12.79 20.34
N ARG A 252 3.33 12.58 19.30
CA ARG A 252 4.48 13.42 18.99
C ARG A 252 4.09 14.85 18.62
N PHE A 253 3.04 15.01 17.83
CA PHE A 253 2.55 16.31 17.37
C PHE A 253 1.48 16.93 18.30
N SER A 254 1.31 16.38 19.50
CA SER A 254 0.43 16.90 20.55
C SER A 254 -1.06 16.98 20.19
N PHE A 255 -1.53 16.17 19.22
CA PHE A 255 -2.95 16.10 18.86
C PHE A 255 -3.65 14.79 19.31
N SER A 256 -3.07 14.06 20.28
CA SER A 256 -3.66 12.82 20.81
C SER A 256 -5.08 13.03 21.35
N ASN A 257 -5.38 14.20 21.90
CA ASN A 257 -6.71 14.55 22.42
C ASN A 257 -7.77 14.60 21.32
N LEU A 258 -7.38 14.88 20.07
CA LEU A 258 -8.25 14.81 18.89
C LEU A 258 -8.26 13.40 18.29
N TYR A 259 -7.07 12.81 18.16
CA TYR A 259 -6.90 11.51 17.50
C TYR A 259 -7.60 10.37 18.26
N THR A 260 -7.44 10.31 19.60
CA THR A 260 -7.97 9.19 20.39
C THR A 260 -9.49 9.05 20.29
N PRO A 261 -10.31 10.11 20.50
CA PRO A 261 -11.76 10.00 20.31
C PRO A 261 -12.19 9.65 18.88
N LEU A 262 -11.45 10.14 17.87
CA LEU A 262 -11.74 9.83 16.47
C LEU A 262 -11.42 8.36 16.16
N ASN A 263 -10.29 7.85 16.64
CA ASN A 263 -9.88 6.46 16.45
C ASN A 263 -10.76 5.46 17.22
N GLU A 264 -11.32 5.86 18.36
CA GLU A 264 -12.26 5.06 19.13
C GLU A 264 -13.68 5.10 18.55
N SER A 265 -13.99 6.07 17.70
CA SER A 265 -15.28 6.21 17.05
C SER A 265 -15.37 5.27 15.86
N LYS A 266 -16.29 4.31 15.92
CA LYS A 266 -16.56 3.39 14.80
C LYS A 266 -16.94 4.08 13.49
N GLU A 267 -17.43 5.30 13.57
CA GLU A 267 -17.85 6.10 12.43
C GLU A 267 -16.66 6.68 11.67
N PHE A 268 -15.57 6.98 12.38
CA PHE A 268 -14.36 7.60 11.82
C PHE A 268 -13.19 6.62 11.65
N ASP A 269 -13.23 5.43 12.24
CA ASP A 269 -12.15 4.45 12.19
C ASP A 269 -11.75 4.12 10.72
N SER A 270 -12.73 3.97 9.83
CA SER A 270 -12.46 3.72 8.42
C SER A 270 -11.81 4.89 7.67
N TYR A 271 -12.01 6.12 8.15
CA TYR A 271 -11.41 7.32 7.56
C TYR A 271 -9.99 7.55 8.07
N LEU A 272 -9.69 7.16 9.30
CA LEU A 272 -8.36 7.29 9.90
C LEU A 272 -7.35 6.27 9.36
N LEU A 273 -7.82 5.15 8.84
CA LEU A 273 -7.00 4.13 8.18
C LEU A 273 -6.74 4.44 6.69
N ASP A 274 -7.45 5.43 6.13
CA ASP A 274 -7.27 5.85 4.74
C ASP A 274 -6.30 7.06 4.70
N GLU A 275 -5.42 7.13 3.70
CA GLU A 275 -4.47 8.23 3.49
C GLU A 275 -5.13 9.63 3.51
N ARG A 276 -6.44 9.68 3.28
CA ARG A 276 -7.28 10.88 3.37
C ARG A 276 -7.37 11.48 4.77
N ALA A 277 -7.28 10.67 5.82
CA ALA A 277 -7.29 11.16 7.21
C ALA A 277 -5.99 11.92 7.54
N VAL A 278 -4.88 11.56 6.92
CA VAL A 278 -3.59 12.26 7.09
C VAL A 278 -3.69 13.68 6.53
N ILE A 279 -4.38 13.88 5.41
CA ILE A 279 -4.58 15.21 4.82
C ILE A 279 -5.47 16.09 5.71
N PHE A 280 -6.49 15.52 6.32
CA PHE A 280 -7.38 16.26 7.23
C PHE A 280 -6.67 16.69 8.52
N LEU A 281 -5.75 15.87 9.04
CA LEU A 281 -4.96 16.16 10.23
C LEU A 281 -3.79 17.13 9.98
N CYS A 282 -3.33 17.28 8.73
CA CYS A 282 -2.31 18.25 8.34
C CYS A 282 -2.86 19.66 8.05
N ILE A 283 -4.18 19.82 7.91
CA ILE A 283 -4.83 21.11 7.61
C ILE A 283 -5.32 21.84 8.89
N LEU A 284 -5.37 21.15 10.01
CA LEU A 284 -5.69 21.71 11.32
C LEU A 284 -4.42 22.02 12.12
#